data_47bf42bcb0fca18f7721007acd590447
#
_entry.id   47bf42bcb0fca18f7721007acd590447
#
_cell.length_a   1.000
_cell.length_b   1.000
_cell.length_c   1.000
_cell.angle_alpha   90.00
_cell.angle_beta   90.00
_cell.angle_gamma   90.00
#
_symmetry.space_group_name_H-M   'P 1'
#
loop_
_entity.id
_entity.type
_entity.pdbx_description
1 polymer ?
#
loop_
_entity_poly.entity_id
_entity_poly.type
_entity_poly.pdbx_seq_one_letter_code
_entity_poly.pdbx_strand_id
1 'polypeptide(L)'
;QSLVKDIMLQMTTNDDVMKEIIEKDDDFVNNQDVIAEMADSSYSSKILGGQNPLGIYSSGVSKLDLSNLSAYDQGCNEEFQNAMKNYFEGTATKEEALDLFYKAVVEKYPELTY
;
A
#
# COMPACT_ATOMS: atom_id res chain seq x y z
N GLN A 1 -11.02 7.95 27.10
CA GLN A 1 -10.50 6.63 26.63
C GLN A 1 -11.60 5.78 25.97
N SER A 2 -12.87 5.81 26.43
CA SER A 2 -13.95 5.04 25.80
C SER A 2 -14.25 5.51 24.37
N LEU A 3 -14.38 6.82 24.14
CA LEU A 3 -14.71 7.37 22.82
C LEU A 3 -13.67 7.01 21.74
N VAL A 4 -12.38 7.10 22.07
CA VAL A 4 -11.31 6.73 21.14
C VAL A 4 -11.38 5.24 20.79
N LYS A 5 -11.60 4.39 21.80
CA LYS A 5 -11.80 2.96 21.59
C LYS A 5 -13.02 2.68 20.68
N ASP A 6 -14.13 3.36 20.95
CA ASP A 6 -15.36 3.18 20.17
C ASP A 6 -15.16 3.61 18.70
N ILE A 7 -14.47 4.72 18.45
CA ILE A 7 -14.11 5.16 17.10
C ILE A 7 -13.22 4.11 16.42
N MET A 8 -12.17 3.64 17.10
CA MET A 8 -11.27 2.61 16.54
C MET A 8 -12.03 1.33 16.20
N LEU A 9 -12.94 0.88 17.08
CA LEU A 9 -13.77 -0.29 16.83
C LEU A 9 -14.69 -0.09 15.62
N GLN A 10 -15.37 1.06 15.53
CA GLN A 10 -16.24 1.36 14.38
C GLN A 10 -15.46 1.34 13.06
N MET A 11 -14.27 1.94 13.03
CA MET A 11 -13.44 2.01 11.83
C MET A 11 -12.78 0.69 11.42
N THR A 12 -12.68 -0.28 12.34
CA THR A 12 -11.96 -1.54 12.08
C THR A 12 -12.82 -2.80 12.13
N THR A 13 -14.07 -2.70 12.62
CA THR A 13 -14.95 -3.87 12.78
C THR A 13 -16.39 -3.66 12.32
N ASN A 14 -16.77 -2.44 11.94
CA ASN A 14 -18.12 -2.17 11.45
C ASN A 14 -18.18 -2.37 9.94
N ASP A 15 -18.86 -3.42 9.49
CA ASP A 15 -18.92 -3.81 8.08
C ASP A 15 -19.54 -2.73 7.19
N ASP A 16 -20.58 -2.04 7.68
CA ASP A 16 -21.24 -0.98 6.93
C ASP A 16 -20.30 0.22 6.70
N VAL A 17 -19.54 0.61 7.73
CA VAL A 17 -18.53 1.68 7.61
C VAL A 17 -17.44 1.27 6.64
N MET A 18 -16.97 0.02 6.67
CA MET A 18 -15.95 -0.47 5.76
C MET A 18 -16.43 -0.53 4.31
N LYS A 19 -17.66 -0.97 4.08
CA LYS A 19 -18.28 -0.93 2.74
C LYS A 19 -18.39 0.49 2.22
N GLU A 20 -18.77 1.44 3.08
CA GLU A 20 -18.86 2.85 2.71
C GLU A 20 -17.49 3.44 2.33
N ILE A 21 -16.41 3.07 3.03
CA ILE A 21 -15.04 3.46 2.70
C ILE A 21 -14.65 2.92 1.30
N ILE A 22 -14.92 1.64 1.04
CA ILE A 22 -14.65 1.06 -0.28
C ILE A 22 -15.41 1.80 -1.39
N GLU A 23 -16.69 2.06 -1.20
CA GLU A 23 -17.56 2.65 -2.23
C GLU A 23 -17.28 4.13 -2.49
N LYS A 24 -16.94 4.89 -1.46
CA LYS A 24 -16.76 6.35 -1.58
C LYS A 24 -15.34 6.76 -1.87
N ASP A 25 -14.37 6.07 -1.23
CA ASP A 25 -12.97 6.46 -1.26
C ASP A 25 -12.13 5.58 -2.20
N ASP A 26 -12.72 4.52 -2.79
CA ASP A 26 -12.03 3.51 -3.61
C ASP A 26 -10.85 2.86 -2.84
N ASP A 27 -10.97 2.72 -1.50
CA ASP A 27 -9.89 2.26 -0.64
C ASP A 27 -10.07 0.78 -0.25
N PHE A 28 -8.98 0.17 0.21
CA PHE A 28 -8.94 -1.21 0.66
C PHE A 28 -9.00 -1.29 2.18
N VAL A 29 -9.92 -2.08 2.74
CA VAL A 29 -10.10 -2.21 4.19
C VAL A 29 -9.49 -3.50 4.74
N ASN A 30 -9.19 -3.54 6.04
CA ASN A 30 -8.53 -4.66 6.70
C ASN A 30 -9.50 -5.75 7.22
N ASN A 31 -10.67 -5.89 6.60
CA ASN A 31 -11.66 -6.93 6.91
C ASN A 31 -11.83 -7.86 5.70
N GLN A 32 -11.36 -9.10 5.83
CA GLN A 32 -11.35 -10.05 4.71
C GLN A 32 -12.76 -10.48 4.29
N ASP A 33 -13.71 -10.56 5.22
CA ASP A 33 -15.08 -10.96 4.92
C ASP A 33 -15.79 -9.87 4.11
N VAL A 34 -15.63 -8.60 4.50
CA VAL A 34 -16.14 -7.45 3.75
C VAL A 34 -15.50 -7.37 2.36
N ILE A 35 -14.19 -7.57 2.26
CA ILE A 35 -13.50 -7.57 0.96
C ILE A 35 -14.00 -8.70 0.06
N ALA A 36 -14.20 -9.90 0.59
CA ALA A 36 -14.72 -11.03 -0.19
C ALA A 36 -16.15 -10.75 -0.69
N GLU A 37 -17.03 -10.25 0.18
CA GLU A 37 -18.39 -9.87 -0.21
C GLU A 37 -18.40 -8.79 -1.29
N MET A 38 -17.59 -7.74 -1.12
CA MET A 38 -17.51 -6.64 -2.08
C MET A 38 -16.81 -7.04 -3.39
N ALA A 39 -15.89 -8.01 -3.37
CA ALA A 39 -15.29 -8.57 -4.58
C ALA A 39 -16.30 -9.29 -5.47
N ASP A 40 -17.29 -9.94 -4.88
CA ASP A 40 -18.37 -10.63 -5.58
C ASP A 40 -19.59 -9.74 -5.88
N SER A 41 -19.54 -8.48 -5.46
CA SER A 41 -20.63 -7.51 -5.66
C SER A 41 -20.56 -6.79 -7.01
N SER A 42 -21.51 -5.87 -7.23
CA SER A 42 -21.49 -4.96 -8.37
C SER A 42 -20.59 -3.74 -8.19
N TYR A 43 -19.79 -3.70 -7.12
CA TYR A 43 -18.84 -2.63 -6.90
C TYR A 43 -17.85 -2.50 -8.07
N SER A 44 -17.57 -1.27 -8.46
CA SER A 44 -16.59 -0.94 -9.49
C SER A 44 -15.88 0.37 -9.18
N SER A 45 -14.55 0.34 -9.25
CA SER A 45 -13.72 1.51 -9.02
C SER A 45 -13.86 2.51 -10.16
N LYS A 46 -14.15 3.77 -9.84
CA LYS A 46 -14.21 4.86 -10.80
C LYS A 46 -12.83 5.23 -11.34
N ILE A 47 -11.82 5.11 -10.48
CA ILE A 47 -10.41 5.42 -10.81
C ILE A 47 -9.86 4.39 -11.78
N LEU A 48 -10.26 3.11 -11.65
CA LEU A 48 -9.80 2.00 -12.48
C LEU A 48 -10.72 1.71 -13.69
N GLY A 49 -11.48 2.70 -14.14
CA GLY A 49 -12.30 2.57 -15.34
C GLY A 49 -13.44 1.55 -15.20
N GLY A 50 -13.97 1.36 -14.00
CA GLY A 50 -15.07 0.44 -13.73
C GLY A 50 -14.67 -0.99 -13.37
N GLN A 51 -13.38 -1.27 -13.19
CA GLN A 51 -12.92 -2.57 -12.70
C GLN A 51 -13.17 -2.73 -11.20
N ASN A 52 -13.43 -3.96 -10.76
CA ASN A 52 -13.42 -4.32 -9.35
C ASN A 52 -12.05 -4.93 -8.97
N PRO A 53 -11.17 -4.22 -8.25
CA PRO A 53 -9.83 -4.71 -7.94
C PRO A 53 -9.79 -5.60 -6.70
N LEU A 54 -10.87 -5.68 -5.91
CA LEU A 54 -10.87 -6.28 -4.57
C LEU A 54 -10.50 -7.77 -4.57
N GLY A 55 -10.93 -8.52 -5.59
CA GLY A 55 -10.56 -9.92 -5.74
C GLY A 55 -9.05 -10.12 -5.96
N ILE A 56 -8.42 -9.22 -6.71
CA ILE A 56 -6.97 -9.23 -6.95
C ILE A 56 -6.24 -8.92 -5.64
N TYR A 57 -6.65 -7.87 -4.92
CA TYR A 57 -6.05 -7.48 -3.64
C TYR A 57 -6.20 -8.59 -2.59
N SER A 58 -7.40 -9.15 -2.44
CA SER A 58 -7.66 -10.27 -1.51
C SER A 58 -6.76 -11.48 -1.80
N SER A 59 -6.59 -11.83 -3.07
CA SER A 59 -5.70 -12.93 -3.48
C SER A 59 -4.22 -12.64 -3.23
N GLY A 60 -3.82 -11.37 -3.25
CA GLY A 60 -2.48 -10.91 -2.95
C GLY A 60 -2.17 -10.93 -1.45
N VAL A 61 -3.09 -10.43 -0.62
CA VAL A 61 -2.92 -10.35 0.84
C VAL A 61 -2.59 -11.70 1.46
N SER A 62 -3.26 -12.78 1.02
CA SER A 62 -3.00 -14.13 1.54
C SER A 62 -1.60 -14.68 1.22
N LYS A 63 -0.87 -14.03 0.31
CA LYS A 63 0.48 -14.42 -0.13
C LYS A 63 1.57 -13.50 0.42
N LEU A 64 1.21 -12.46 1.17
CA LEU A 64 2.18 -11.56 1.78
C LEU A 64 2.96 -12.30 2.85
N ASP A 65 4.28 -12.32 2.69
CA ASP A 65 5.22 -12.79 3.68
C ASP A 65 5.94 -11.59 4.29
N LEU A 66 5.64 -11.30 5.54
CA LEU A 66 6.20 -10.19 6.30
C LEU A 66 7.39 -10.61 7.18
N SER A 67 7.89 -11.84 7.03
CA SER A 67 9.01 -12.37 7.84
C SER A 67 10.32 -11.61 7.62
N ASN A 68 10.48 -10.96 6.47
CA ASN A 68 11.67 -10.22 6.09
C ASN A 68 11.59 -8.70 6.36
N LEU A 69 10.54 -8.23 7.06
CA LEU A 69 10.45 -6.82 7.43
C LEU A 69 11.62 -6.39 8.31
N SER A 70 12.18 -5.23 8.01
CA SER A 70 13.29 -4.63 8.72
C SER A 70 13.01 -3.20 9.16
N ALA A 71 13.82 -2.68 10.08
CA ALA A 71 13.74 -1.27 10.48
C ALA A 71 14.13 -0.30 9.34
N TYR A 72 14.71 -0.81 8.25
CA TYR A 72 15.18 -0.01 7.11
C TYR A 72 14.12 0.15 6.02
N ASP A 73 13.08 -0.69 5.98
CA ASP A 73 12.15 -0.79 4.85
C ASP A 73 11.49 0.52 4.50
N GLN A 74 11.00 1.26 5.49
CA GLN A 74 10.36 2.55 5.25
C GLN A 74 11.36 3.54 4.64
N GLY A 75 12.55 3.66 5.23
CA GLY A 75 13.57 4.59 4.73
C GLY A 75 14.10 4.19 3.36
N CYS A 76 14.28 2.90 3.09
CA CYS A 76 14.66 2.40 1.76
C CYS A 76 13.57 2.71 0.73
N ASN A 77 12.30 2.55 1.08
CA ASN A 77 11.19 2.88 0.19
C ASN A 77 11.11 4.39 -0.13
N GLU A 78 11.34 5.24 0.86
CA GLU A 78 11.42 6.70 0.66
C GLU A 78 12.55 7.08 -0.31
N GLU A 79 13.77 6.55 -0.09
CA GLU A 79 14.92 6.82 -0.97
C GLU A 79 14.70 6.25 -2.38
N PHE A 80 14.05 5.08 -2.50
CA PHE A 80 13.69 4.51 -3.80
C PHE A 80 12.72 5.42 -4.57
N GLN A 81 11.66 5.90 -3.92
CA GLN A 81 10.68 6.78 -4.56
C GLN A 81 11.35 8.10 -5.00
N ASN A 82 12.21 8.68 -4.16
CA ASN A 82 12.93 9.91 -4.47
C ASN A 82 13.85 9.72 -5.68
N ALA A 83 14.63 8.65 -5.70
CA ALA A 83 15.58 8.37 -6.79
C ALA A 83 14.87 8.05 -8.11
N MET A 84 13.80 7.24 -8.06
CA MET A 84 13.07 6.81 -9.25
C MET A 84 12.21 7.92 -9.88
N LYS A 85 11.96 9.00 -9.16
CA LYS A 85 11.22 10.15 -9.69
C LYS A 85 11.82 10.68 -10.99
N ASN A 86 13.12 10.86 -11.04
CA ASN A 86 13.82 11.37 -12.23
C ASN A 86 13.68 10.41 -13.43
N TYR A 87 13.67 9.10 -13.20
CA TYR A 87 13.41 8.12 -14.24
C TYR A 87 11.97 8.21 -14.75
N PHE A 88 10.98 8.32 -13.89
CA PHE A 88 9.58 8.45 -14.28
C PHE A 88 9.28 9.77 -15.00
N GLU A 89 10.02 10.82 -14.69
CA GLU A 89 9.96 12.12 -15.38
C GLU A 89 10.75 12.14 -16.69
N GLY A 90 11.48 11.06 -17.03
CA GLY A 90 12.28 10.96 -18.24
C GLY A 90 13.56 11.79 -18.24
N THR A 91 14.03 12.23 -17.08
CA THR A 91 15.24 13.06 -16.90
C THR A 91 16.48 12.25 -16.53
N ALA A 92 16.33 10.97 -16.20
CA ALA A 92 17.43 10.03 -15.95
C ALA A 92 17.09 8.64 -16.51
N THR A 93 18.12 7.82 -16.74
CA THR A 93 17.95 6.41 -17.04
C THR A 93 17.57 5.62 -15.78
N LYS A 94 17.05 4.41 -15.97
CA LYS A 94 16.76 3.51 -14.83
C LYS A 94 18.02 3.18 -14.04
N GLU A 95 19.13 2.95 -14.72
CA GLU A 95 20.43 2.63 -14.13
C GLU A 95 20.95 3.77 -13.27
N GLU A 96 20.86 5.01 -13.74
CA GLU A 96 21.23 6.20 -12.98
C GLU A 96 20.34 6.39 -11.74
N ALA A 97 19.04 6.17 -11.88
CA ALA A 97 18.11 6.25 -10.75
C ALA A 97 18.37 5.18 -9.69
N LEU A 98 18.68 3.92 -10.10
CA LEU A 98 19.03 2.85 -9.17
C LEU A 98 20.38 3.10 -8.48
N ASP A 99 21.39 3.61 -9.19
CA ASP A 99 22.67 3.98 -8.60
C ASP A 99 22.49 5.09 -7.53
N LEU A 100 21.67 6.09 -7.84
CA LEU A 100 21.30 7.14 -6.88
C LEU A 100 20.60 6.56 -5.64
N PHE A 101 19.65 5.64 -5.84
CA PHE A 101 18.96 4.94 -4.74
C PHE A 101 19.93 4.20 -3.83
N TYR A 102 20.80 3.37 -4.39
CA TYR A 102 21.77 2.61 -3.59
C TYR A 102 22.72 3.51 -2.81
N LYS A 103 23.21 4.58 -3.41
CA LYS A 103 24.06 5.57 -2.72
C LYS A 103 23.32 6.25 -1.57
N ALA A 104 22.09 6.67 -1.79
CA ALA A 104 21.27 7.32 -0.76
C ALA A 104 20.97 6.38 0.42
N VAL A 105 20.70 5.10 0.14
CA VAL A 105 20.46 4.10 1.19
C VAL A 105 21.71 3.88 2.06
N VAL A 106 22.88 3.72 1.45
CA VAL A 106 24.14 3.51 2.21
C VAL A 106 24.57 4.78 2.94
N GLU A 107 24.30 5.96 2.40
CA GLU A 107 24.54 7.22 3.12
C GLU A 107 23.64 7.33 4.36
N LYS A 108 22.37 6.96 4.24
CA LYS A 108 21.39 6.98 5.35
C LYS A 108 21.62 5.87 6.36
N TYR A 109 22.04 4.70 5.91
CA TYR A 109 22.24 3.50 6.68
C TYR A 109 23.61 2.88 6.36
N PRO A 110 24.71 3.37 6.98
CA PRO A 110 26.09 2.95 6.65
C PRO A 110 26.39 1.46 6.91
N GLU A 111 25.55 0.79 7.67
CA GLU A 111 25.65 -0.66 7.92
C GLU A 111 25.12 -1.53 6.77
N LEU A 112 24.39 -0.93 5.81
CA LEU A 112 23.90 -1.65 4.63
C LEU A 112 24.94 -1.60 3.51
N THR A 113 24.96 -2.63 2.67
CA THR A 113 25.82 -2.76 1.49
C THR A 113 25.02 -3.20 0.28
N TYR A 114 25.47 -2.85 -0.93
CA TYR A 114 24.86 -3.25 -2.22
C TYR A 114 25.91 -3.75 -3.20
#